data_939ccafbea1a520956223c755b4d22c1
#
_entry.id   939ccafbea1a520956223c755b4d22c1
#
_cell.length_a   1.000
_cell.length_b   1.000
_cell.length_c   1.000
_cell.angle_alpha   90.00
_cell.angle_beta   90.00
_cell.angle_gamma   90.00
#
_symmetry.space_group_name_H-M   'P 1'
#
loop_
_entity.id
_entity.type
_entity.pdbx_description
1 polymer ?
#
loop_
_entity_poly.entity_id
_entity_poly.type
_entity_poly.pdbx_seq_one_letter_code
_entity_poly.pdbx_strand_id
1 'polypeptide(L)'
;MTAEQTTASPKGSTTAQIGSRRGNLWRWVFWALGVLTIAAVAWNARDYPDARVGNSEVMGIPRPVRPLLGFRHWLAVEQVGTLIAMLIVVAVCVWGWRRYGPHPYILMAIVTTFIVWQDPIMNWAPYAVYDPRLWHWPESWPLVSLSPTVEPFIVFGYVMFQFGPYFPAAWALRKIQARRPVDTFVWRHPLISLGLLIFAVGFIVDMFLEVAAIRTGLYSYSQLIPFGSIFVGTPHQFPLLWESSLVTLVMIPAGILVYRDDTGRTVSEKLAQRARIFPTRPALGSFMVMLVIVNVFYLFYGGAFALMKWSRATTSVACPWPFPDAKVYDPQGFYEENGQKGPYSSGIWSTYMMLQPDGRPTVTLGSKSDRCAEHNNG
;
A
#
# COMPACT_ATOMS: atom_id res chain seq x y z
N MET A 1 -24.46 14.62 76.39
CA MET A 1 -24.43 15.45 75.16
C MET A 1 -23.59 14.70 74.13
N THR A 2 -24.24 13.91 73.29
CA THR A 2 -23.68 13.07 72.22
C THR A 2 -23.76 13.86 70.90
N ALA A 3 -22.59 14.15 70.30
CA ALA A 3 -22.51 14.83 69.00
C ALA A 3 -22.69 13.80 67.89
N GLU A 4 -23.71 13.98 67.09
CA GLU A 4 -24.01 13.26 65.86
C GLU A 4 -23.05 13.72 64.76
N GLN A 5 -22.15 12.82 64.31
CA GLN A 5 -21.34 13.05 63.13
C GLN A 5 -22.15 12.67 61.84
N THR A 6 -22.56 13.68 61.11
CA THR A 6 -23.18 13.53 59.79
C THR A 6 -22.09 13.22 58.77
N THR A 7 -22.01 11.98 58.31
CA THR A 7 -21.15 11.58 57.21
C THR A 7 -21.75 12.01 55.86
N ALA A 8 -21.15 13.01 55.24
CA ALA A 8 -21.48 13.41 53.88
C ALA A 8 -20.99 12.35 52.89
N SER A 9 -21.92 11.75 52.15
CA SER A 9 -21.64 10.84 51.05
C SER A 9 -20.90 11.57 49.90
N PRO A 10 -19.78 11.04 49.38
CA PRO A 10 -19.10 11.68 48.26
C PRO A 10 -19.95 11.56 46.99
N LYS A 11 -20.31 12.69 46.39
CA LYS A 11 -20.92 12.77 45.06
C LYS A 11 -20.02 12.02 44.05
N GLY A 12 -20.47 10.86 43.64
CA GLY A 12 -19.80 10.00 42.63
C GLY A 12 -19.54 10.73 41.32
N SER A 13 -18.34 10.68 40.90
CA SER A 13 -17.66 11.41 39.88
C SER A 13 -18.33 11.39 38.49
N THR A 14 -18.85 12.52 38.07
CA THR A 14 -19.27 12.81 36.67
C THR A 14 -18.12 12.59 35.66
N THR A 15 -16.90 12.74 36.08
CA THR A 15 -15.66 12.51 35.28
C THR A 15 -15.46 11.05 34.86
N ALA A 16 -15.85 10.08 35.70
CA ALA A 16 -15.72 8.65 35.34
C ALA A 16 -16.73 8.22 34.26
N GLN A 17 -17.92 8.79 34.23
CA GLN A 17 -18.91 8.51 33.20
C GLN A 17 -18.55 9.13 31.84
N ILE A 18 -17.97 10.31 31.82
CA ILE A 18 -17.53 10.98 30.58
C ILE A 18 -16.35 10.21 29.92
N GLY A 19 -15.40 9.72 30.73
CA GLY A 19 -14.28 8.90 30.24
C GLY A 19 -14.75 7.55 29.67
N SER A 20 -15.80 6.95 30.25
CA SER A 20 -16.37 5.69 29.77
C SER A 20 -17.09 5.85 28.41
N ARG A 21 -17.87 6.92 28.24
CA ARG A 21 -18.57 7.21 26.97
C ARG A 21 -17.60 7.50 25.83
N ARG A 22 -16.53 8.27 26.06
CA ARG A 22 -15.51 8.57 25.04
C ARG A 22 -14.75 7.32 24.61
N GLY A 23 -14.39 6.42 25.54
CA GLY A 23 -13.74 5.15 25.20
C GLY A 23 -14.60 4.23 24.33
N ASN A 24 -15.93 4.21 24.61
CA ASN A 24 -16.87 3.46 23.79
C ASN A 24 -17.01 4.03 22.38
N LEU A 25 -17.08 5.37 22.24
CA LEU A 25 -17.14 6.02 20.92
C LEU A 25 -15.91 5.64 20.06
N TRP A 26 -14.71 5.78 20.60
CA TRP A 26 -13.49 5.43 19.87
C TRP A 26 -13.42 3.96 19.46
N ARG A 27 -13.97 3.06 20.30
CA ARG A 27 -14.07 1.63 19.94
C ARG A 27 -14.99 1.42 18.74
N TRP A 28 -16.13 2.09 18.68
CA TRP A 28 -17.04 1.99 17.55
C TRP A 28 -16.45 2.60 16.28
N VAL A 29 -15.82 3.76 16.38
CA VAL A 29 -15.10 4.38 15.24
C VAL A 29 -14.02 3.44 14.69
N PHE A 30 -13.25 2.82 15.57
CA PHE A 30 -12.21 1.85 15.17
C PHE A 30 -12.79 0.66 14.40
N TRP A 31 -13.82 0.01 14.93
CA TRP A 31 -14.43 -1.13 14.25
C TRP A 31 -15.14 -0.71 12.96
N ALA A 32 -15.78 0.44 12.94
CA ALA A 32 -16.38 0.99 11.72
C ALA A 32 -15.35 1.21 10.62
N LEU A 33 -14.17 1.75 10.93
CA LEU A 33 -13.09 1.90 9.96
C LEU A 33 -12.64 0.55 9.40
N GLY A 34 -12.47 -0.47 10.25
CA GLY A 34 -12.10 -1.81 9.79
C GLY A 34 -13.17 -2.43 8.87
N VAL A 35 -14.44 -2.35 9.27
CA VAL A 35 -15.54 -2.86 8.46
C VAL A 35 -15.67 -2.12 7.13
N LEU A 36 -15.57 -0.78 7.14
CA LEU A 36 -15.65 0.03 5.93
C LEU A 36 -14.49 -0.27 4.97
N THR A 37 -13.28 -0.52 5.49
CA THR A 37 -12.14 -0.93 4.66
C THR A 37 -12.43 -2.25 3.96
N ILE A 38 -12.88 -3.27 4.71
CA ILE A 38 -13.24 -4.57 4.12
C ILE A 38 -14.38 -4.42 3.12
N ALA A 39 -15.41 -3.66 3.46
CA ALA A 39 -16.56 -3.44 2.58
C ALA A 39 -16.18 -2.70 1.28
N ALA A 40 -15.30 -1.68 1.38
CA ALA A 40 -14.82 -0.96 0.20
C ALA A 40 -14.03 -1.87 -0.75
N VAL A 41 -13.15 -2.71 -0.22
CA VAL A 41 -12.38 -3.66 -1.03
C VAL A 41 -13.29 -4.73 -1.60
N ALA A 42 -14.19 -5.32 -0.80
CA ALA A 42 -15.13 -6.33 -1.27
C ALA A 42 -16.08 -5.79 -2.34
N TRP A 43 -16.55 -4.54 -2.17
CA TRP A 43 -17.36 -3.88 -3.19
C TRP A 43 -16.63 -3.70 -4.51
N ASN A 44 -15.37 -3.30 -4.46
CA ASN A 44 -14.54 -3.15 -5.65
C ASN A 44 -14.21 -4.51 -6.29
N ALA A 45 -14.03 -5.55 -5.48
CA ALA A 45 -13.70 -6.90 -5.91
C ALA A 45 -14.90 -7.70 -6.42
N ARG A 46 -16.13 -7.17 -6.32
CA ARG A 46 -17.31 -7.87 -6.83
C ARG A 46 -17.25 -8.03 -8.35
N ASP A 47 -17.71 -9.16 -8.83
CA ASP A 47 -17.90 -9.40 -10.26
C ASP A 47 -18.99 -8.49 -10.79
N TYR A 48 -18.75 -7.92 -11.98
CA TYR A 48 -19.78 -7.28 -12.76
C TYR A 48 -20.36 -8.31 -13.71
N PRO A 49 -21.68 -8.33 -13.92
CA PRO A 49 -22.33 -9.25 -14.86
C PRO A 49 -22.07 -8.78 -16.30
N ASP A 50 -20.82 -8.79 -16.71
CA ASP A 50 -20.39 -8.43 -18.05
C ASP A 50 -19.70 -9.64 -18.67
N ALA A 51 -20.21 -10.13 -19.80
CA ALA A 51 -19.65 -11.25 -20.54
C ALA A 51 -18.22 -10.97 -21.06
N ARG A 52 -17.79 -9.72 -21.06
CA ARG A 52 -16.44 -9.29 -21.42
C ARG A 52 -15.44 -9.43 -20.29
N VAL A 53 -15.88 -9.67 -19.06
CA VAL A 53 -14.97 -9.88 -17.92
C VAL A 53 -14.09 -11.09 -18.19
N GLY A 54 -12.82 -10.83 -18.21
CA GLY A 54 -11.87 -11.60 -18.94
C GLY A 54 -11.50 -12.95 -18.39
N ASN A 55 -11.01 -13.76 -19.31
CA ASN A 55 -10.34 -15.01 -19.03
C ASN A 55 -8.88 -14.72 -18.63
N SER A 56 -8.53 -14.99 -17.39
CA SER A 56 -7.17 -14.85 -16.84
C SER A 56 -6.17 -15.89 -17.39
N GLU A 57 -6.66 -16.88 -18.14
CA GLU A 57 -5.81 -17.96 -18.67
C GLU A 57 -5.05 -17.58 -19.93
N VAL A 58 -5.42 -16.48 -20.57
CA VAL A 58 -4.77 -16.04 -21.82
C VAL A 58 -3.67 -15.04 -21.53
N MET A 59 -2.47 -15.54 -21.40
CA MET A 59 -1.26 -14.75 -21.24
C MET A 59 -0.52 -14.68 -22.56
N GLY A 60 -0.26 -13.49 -23.08
CA GLY A 60 0.51 -13.32 -24.29
C GLY A 60 2.02 -13.47 -24.08
N ILE A 61 2.76 -13.29 -25.16
CA ILE A 61 4.23 -13.33 -25.11
C ILE A 61 4.73 -12.09 -24.36
N PRO A 62 5.40 -12.26 -23.21
CA PRO A 62 5.94 -11.14 -22.47
C PRO A 62 6.97 -10.37 -23.30
N ARG A 63 7.00 -9.07 -23.10
CA ARG A 63 8.02 -8.22 -23.69
C ARG A 63 9.43 -8.72 -23.29
N PRO A 64 10.42 -8.76 -24.20
CA PRO A 64 11.79 -9.07 -23.83
C PRO A 64 12.32 -8.10 -22.78
N VAL A 65 12.89 -8.63 -21.70
CA VAL A 65 13.55 -7.79 -20.69
C VAL A 65 14.84 -7.25 -21.28
N ARG A 66 14.95 -5.91 -21.30
CA ARG A 66 16.19 -5.26 -21.75
C ARG A 66 17.29 -5.47 -20.71
N PRO A 67 18.54 -5.72 -21.14
CA PRO A 67 19.64 -5.83 -20.20
C PRO A 67 19.88 -4.47 -19.52
N LEU A 68 19.83 -4.46 -18.19
CA LEU A 68 20.28 -3.33 -17.39
C LEU A 68 21.71 -3.61 -16.93
N LEU A 69 22.64 -2.70 -17.20
CA LEU A 69 24.07 -2.88 -16.93
C LEU A 69 24.66 -4.16 -17.56
N GLY A 70 24.17 -4.54 -18.74
CA GLY A 70 24.60 -5.75 -19.46
C GLY A 70 24.04 -7.07 -18.91
N PHE A 71 23.25 -7.05 -17.85
CA PHE A 71 22.69 -8.25 -17.21
C PHE A 71 21.19 -8.40 -17.55
N ARG A 72 20.74 -9.64 -17.83
CA ARG A 72 19.36 -9.93 -18.30
C ARG A 72 18.48 -10.64 -17.27
N HIS A 73 19.06 -11.18 -16.21
CA HIS A 73 18.33 -12.04 -15.25
C HIS A 73 17.93 -11.31 -13.97
N TRP A 74 17.65 -10.00 -14.06
CA TRP A 74 17.26 -9.19 -12.90
C TRP A 74 15.99 -9.69 -12.22
N LEU A 75 14.98 -10.15 -12.99
CA LEU A 75 13.75 -10.72 -12.40
C LEU A 75 14.05 -11.90 -11.48
N ALA A 76 15.00 -12.76 -11.85
CA ALA A 76 15.41 -13.87 -10.99
C ALA A 76 16.15 -13.37 -9.74
N VAL A 77 17.01 -12.37 -9.88
CA VAL A 77 17.73 -11.75 -8.76
C VAL A 77 16.76 -11.13 -7.77
N GLU A 78 15.77 -10.38 -8.25
CA GLU A 78 14.77 -9.73 -7.41
C GLU A 78 13.89 -10.74 -6.68
N GLN A 79 13.41 -11.77 -7.36
CA GLN A 79 12.58 -12.82 -6.75
C GLN A 79 13.37 -13.63 -5.71
N VAL A 80 14.56 -14.11 -6.07
CA VAL A 80 15.40 -14.89 -5.15
C VAL A 80 15.88 -14.00 -3.99
N GLY A 81 16.28 -12.77 -4.27
CA GLY A 81 16.70 -11.80 -3.26
C GLY A 81 15.59 -11.50 -2.26
N THR A 82 14.37 -11.27 -2.75
CA THR A 82 13.21 -11.06 -1.89
C THR A 82 12.88 -12.30 -1.07
N LEU A 83 12.92 -13.50 -1.66
CA LEU A 83 12.70 -14.75 -0.93
C LEU A 83 13.72 -14.91 0.21
N ILE A 84 15.01 -14.70 -0.06
CA ILE A 84 16.06 -14.78 0.97
C ILE A 84 15.81 -13.74 2.06
N ALA A 85 15.52 -12.50 1.68
CA ALA A 85 15.23 -11.44 2.64
C ALA A 85 14.01 -11.77 3.51
N MET A 86 12.94 -12.32 2.92
CA MET A 86 11.76 -12.76 3.66
C MET A 86 12.07 -13.92 4.62
N LEU A 87 12.87 -14.89 4.21
CA LEU A 87 13.32 -15.96 5.11
C LEU A 87 14.09 -15.41 6.30
N ILE A 88 14.95 -14.41 6.09
CA ILE A 88 15.65 -13.70 7.17
C ILE A 88 14.66 -12.98 8.09
N VAL A 89 13.70 -12.23 7.53
CA VAL A 89 12.66 -11.53 8.31
C VAL A 89 11.86 -12.52 9.14
N VAL A 90 11.42 -13.63 8.57
CA VAL A 90 10.71 -14.69 9.29
C VAL A 90 11.57 -15.28 10.41
N ALA A 91 12.84 -15.60 10.14
CA ALA A 91 13.75 -16.12 11.15
C ALA A 91 13.95 -15.14 12.32
N VAL A 92 14.13 -13.84 12.00
CA VAL A 92 14.24 -12.76 13.02
C VAL A 92 12.94 -12.63 13.82
N CYS A 93 11.78 -12.67 13.16
CA CYS A 93 10.50 -12.61 13.84
C CYS A 93 10.25 -13.81 14.75
N VAL A 94 10.57 -15.03 14.30
CA VAL A 94 10.46 -16.26 15.11
C VAL A 94 11.42 -16.22 16.30
N TRP A 95 12.67 -15.84 16.08
CA TRP A 95 13.64 -15.66 17.16
C TRP A 95 13.17 -14.62 18.16
N GLY A 96 12.76 -13.45 17.68
CA GLY A 96 12.26 -12.35 18.49
C GLY A 96 11.00 -12.74 19.28
N TRP A 97 10.05 -13.46 18.64
CA TRP A 97 8.86 -13.97 19.33
C TRP A 97 9.19 -14.91 20.46
N ARG A 98 10.12 -15.85 20.24
CA ARG A 98 10.57 -16.78 21.30
C ARG A 98 11.29 -16.07 22.43
N ARG A 99 11.99 -14.97 22.14
CA ARG A 99 12.79 -14.23 23.13
C ARG A 99 12.02 -13.17 23.91
N TYR A 100 11.09 -12.47 23.22
CA TYR A 100 10.43 -11.26 23.74
C TYR A 100 8.91 -11.36 23.71
N GLY A 101 8.35 -12.44 23.20
CA GLY A 101 6.90 -12.56 22.99
C GLY A 101 6.39 -11.64 21.89
N PRO A 102 5.12 -11.18 21.98
CA PRO A 102 4.47 -10.34 20.96
C PRO A 102 5.01 -8.90 20.98
N HIS A 103 6.26 -8.75 20.55
CA HIS A 103 6.91 -7.43 20.49
C HIS A 103 6.29 -6.56 19.38
N PRO A 104 6.09 -5.24 19.58
CA PRO A 104 5.44 -4.34 18.59
C PRO A 104 6.06 -4.39 17.18
N TYR A 105 7.38 -4.53 17.06
CA TYR A 105 8.03 -4.65 15.74
C TYR A 105 7.66 -5.93 15.00
N ILE A 106 7.51 -7.04 15.74
CA ILE A 106 7.09 -8.32 15.16
C ILE A 106 5.63 -8.23 14.72
N LEU A 107 4.76 -7.65 15.56
CA LEU A 107 3.36 -7.44 15.23
C LEU A 107 3.21 -6.55 13.99
N MET A 108 4.00 -5.48 13.89
CA MET A 108 3.99 -4.60 12.72
C MET A 108 4.54 -5.29 11.47
N ALA A 109 5.60 -6.10 11.59
CA ALA A 109 6.11 -6.90 10.47
C ALA A 109 5.03 -7.85 9.91
N ILE A 110 4.25 -8.49 10.79
CA ILE A 110 3.11 -9.33 10.39
C ILE A 110 2.05 -8.46 9.68
N VAL A 111 1.68 -7.31 10.25
CA VAL A 111 0.68 -6.41 9.66
C VAL A 111 1.08 -5.95 8.27
N THR A 112 2.32 -5.46 8.10
CA THR A 112 2.79 -4.95 6.81
C THR A 112 3.04 -6.04 5.76
N THR A 113 3.22 -7.30 6.18
CA THR A 113 3.19 -8.44 5.27
C THR A 113 1.75 -8.73 4.82
N PHE A 114 0.78 -8.64 5.72
CA PHE A 114 -0.62 -9.00 5.42
C PHE A 114 -1.40 -7.95 4.63
N ILE A 115 -0.91 -6.72 4.43
CA ILE A 115 -1.62 -5.74 3.56
C ILE A 115 -1.69 -6.19 2.11
N VAL A 116 -0.86 -7.13 1.69
CA VAL A 116 -0.84 -7.70 0.32
C VAL A 116 -2.19 -8.26 -0.14
N TRP A 117 -3.13 -8.56 0.77
CA TRP A 117 -4.46 -9.00 0.38
C TRP A 117 -5.25 -7.95 -0.45
N GLN A 118 -4.88 -6.67 -0.35
CA GLN A 118 -5.45 -5.59 -1.15
C GLN A 118 -4.70 -5.35 -2.47
N ASP A 119 -3.53 -5.94 -2.64
CA ASP A 119 -2.61 -5.65 -3.75
C ASP A 119 -3.22 -5.89 -5.14
N PRO A 120 -3.94 -7.00 -5.38
CA PRO A 120 -4.54 -7.26 -6.69
C PRO A 120 -5.43 -6.11 -7.20
N ILE A 121 -6.09 -5.41 -6.28
CA ILE A 121 -6.96 -4.28 -6.61
C ILE A 121 -6.15 -3.00 -6.67
N MET A 122 -5.16 -2.84 -5.77
CA MET A 122 -4.32 -1.64 -5.70
C MET A 122 -3.43 -1.49 -6.94
N ASN A 123 -3.07 -2.57 -7.61
CA ASN A 123 -2.33 -2.54 -8.87
C ASN A 123 -3.10 -1.79 -9.99
N TRP A 124 -4.42 -1.75 -9.94
CA TRP A 124 -5.23 -0.95 -10.86
C TRP A 124 -5.14 0.55 -10.57
N ALA A 125 -4.93 0.96 -9.34
CA ALA A 125 -4.96 2.36 -8.96
C ALA A 125 -3.91 3.19 -9.73
N PRO A 126 -2.60 2.91 -9.67
CA PRO A 126 -1.58 3.49 -10.54
C PRO A 126 -1.46 2.76 -11.88
N TYR A 127 -2.16 1.64 -12.06
CA TYR A 127 -2.01 0.71 -13.17
C TYR A 127 -0.57 0.20 -13.31
N ALA A 128 -0.08 -0.39 -12.24
CA ALA A 128 1.17 -1.15 -12.22
C ALA A 128 0.91 -2.57 -12.77
N VAL A 129 1.61 -2.92 -13.83
CA VAL A 129 1.42 -4.17 -14.55
C VAL A 129 2.67 -5.02 -14.40
N TYR A 130 2.57 -6.09 -13.61
CA TYR A 130 3.69 -6.98 -13.33
C TYR A 130 4.07 -7.87 -14.53
N ASP A 131 5.34 -8.24 -14.60
CA ASP A 131 5.82 -9.20 -15.59
C ASP A 131 5.25 -10.60 -15.33
N PRO A 132 4.54 -11.21 -16.27
CA PRO A 132 3.91 -12.52 -16.09
C PRO A 132 4.90 -13.69 -15.89
N ARG A 133 6.19 -13.50 -16.07
CA ARG A 133 7.23 -14.49 -15.78
C ARG A 133 7.62 -14.57 -14.30
N LEU A 134 7.11 -13.67 -13.50
CA LEU A 134 7.32 -13.72 -12.05
C LEU A 134 6.64 -14.94 -11.45
N TRP A 135 7.20 -15.44 -10.37
CA TRP A 135 6.49 -16.42 -9.52
C TRP A 135 5.26 -15.76 -8.92
N HIS A 136 4.10 -16.34 -9.16
CA HIS A 136 2.83 -15.72 -8.82
C HIS A 136 1.80 -16.73 -8.31
N TRP A 137 0.75 -16.22 -7.70
CA TRP A 137 -0.41 -17.00 -7.32
C TRP A 137 -1.18 -17.48 -8.55
N PRO A 138 -1.93 -18.59 -8.44
CA PRO A 138 -2.81 -19.01 -9.51
C PRO A 138 -3.82 -17.90 -9.85
N GLU A 139 -3.87 -17.50 -11.11
CA GLU A 139 -4.67 -16.37 -11.56
C GLU A 139 -6.18 -16.60 -11.46
N SER A 140 -6.60 -17.88 -11.40
CA SER A 140 -8.00 -18.26 -11.20
C SER A 140 -8.48 -18.12 -9.75
N TRP A 141 -7.58 -17.82 -8.80
CA TRP A 141 -7.99 -17.70 -7.41
C TRP A 141 -8.81 -16.42 -7.19
N PRO A 142 -9.84 -16.51 -6.32
CA PRO A 142 -10.60 -15.33 -5.92
C PRO A 142 -9.66 -14.23 -5.43
N LEU A 143 -9.98 -12.98 -5.75
CA LEU A 143 -9.20 -11.78 -5.49
C LEU A 143 -7.94 -11.67 -6.38
N VAL A 144 -7.12 -12.73 -6.50
CA VAL A 144 -5.93 -12.76 -7.38
C VAL A 144 -6.31 -12.50 -8.83
N SER A 145 -7.43 -13.05 -9.30
CA SER A 145 -7.98 -12.84 -10.64
C SER A 145 -8.24 -11.37 -10.99
N LEU A 146 -8.24 -10.49 -9.99
CA LEU A 146 -8.44 -9.05 -10.18
C LEU A 146 -7.15 -8.30 -10.53
N SER A 147 -5.97 -8.90 -10.39
CA SER A 147 -4.72 -8.26 -10.81
C SER A 147 -4.71 -7.95 -12.31
N PRO A 148 -4.10 -6.83 -12.75
CA PRO A 148 -4.04 -6.47 -14.17
C PRO A 148 -3.32 -7.51 -15.04
N THR A 149 -2.31 -8.18 -14.49
CA THR A 149 -1.65 -9.36 -15.06
C THR A 149 -1.62 -10.48 -14.04
N VAL A 150 -0.49 -10.66 -13.38
CA VAL A 150 -0.29 -11.67 -12.32
C VAL A 150 -0.20 -10.99 -10.96
N GLU A 151 -0.44 -11.75 -9.90
CA GLU A 151 -0.17 -11.34 -8.51
C GLU A 151 1.09 -12.04 -8.03
N PRO A 152 2.26 -11.38 -8.03
CA PRO A 152 3.53 -12.04 -7.81
C PRO A 152 3.83 -12.23 -6.31
N PHE A 153 4.61 -13.27 -5.99
CA PHE A 153 5.05 -13.52 -4.60
C PHE A 153 6.00 -12.44 -4.06
N ILE A 154 6.64 -11.66 -4.93
CA ILE A 154 7.57 -10.61 -4.51
C ILE A 154 6.90 -9.54 -3.65
N VAL A 155 5.58 -9.37 -3.76
CA VAL A 155 4.80 -8.41 -2.94
C VAL A 155 4.85 -8.73 -1.44
N PHE A 156 5.16 -9.95 -1.03
CA PHE A 156 5.43 -10.25 0.38
C PHE A 156 6.61 -9.46 0.94
N GLY A 157 7.49 -8.95 0.09
CA GLY A 157 8.54 -8.01 0.45
C GLY A 157 8.06 -6.68 1.04
N TYR A 158 6.76 -6.39 1.03
CA TYR A 158 6.17 -5.17 1.58
C TYR A 158 6.54 -4.90 3.04
N VAL A 159 6.83 -5.91 3.83
CA VAL A 159 7.32 -5.70 5.19
C VAL A 159 8.62 -4.87 5.20
N MET A 160 9.51 -5.12 4.27
CA MET A 160 10.78 -4.39 4.15
C MET A 160 10.55 -2.98 3.61
N PHE A 161 9.66 -2.86 2.65
CA PHE A 161 9.30 -1.62 1.98
C PHE A 161 8.46 -0.70 2.90
N GLN A 162 7.37 -1.20 3.47
CA GLN A 162 6.42 -0.39 4.25
C GLN A 162 6.91 -0.09 5.67
N PHE A 163 7.74 -0.96 6.26
CA PHE A 163 8.22 -0.79 7.62
C PHE A 163 9.73 -0.49 7.73
N GLY A 164 10.52 -0.83 6.72
CA GLY A 164 11.96 -0.58 6.67
C GLY A 164 12.37 0.87 6.93
N PRO A 165 11.76 1.88 6.31
CA PRO A 165 12.09 3.30 6.49
C PRO A 165 11.97 3.81 7.93
N TYR A 166 11.19 3.16 8.77
CA TYR A 166 11.11 3.48 10.20
C TYR A 166 12.46 3.45 10.91
N PHE A 167 13.28 2.43 10.63
CA PHE A 167 14.52 2.23 11.41
C PHE A 167 15.54 3.35 11.22
N PRO A 168 15.93 3.74 9.99
CA PRO A 168 16.82 4.88 9.81
C PRO A 168 16.19 6.21 10.25
N ALA A 169 14.86 6.39 10.07
CA ALA A 169 14.16 7.58 10.52
C ALA A 169 14.17 7.71 12.06
N ALA A 170 13.89 6.63 12.78
CA ALA A 170 13.93 6.60 14.24
C ALA A 170 15.36 6.82 14.77
N TRP A 171 16.35 6.22 14.12
CA TRP A 171 17.76 6.47 14.44
C TRP A 171 18.13 7.95 14.22
N ALA A 172 17.75 8.54 13.10
CA ALA A 172 18.00 9.95 12.82
C ALA A 172 17.31 10.85 13.85
N LEU A 173 16.03 10.58 14.18
CA LEU A 173 15.32 11.32 15.23
C LEU A 173 16.10 11.32 16.55
N ARG A 174 16.53 10.14 17.02
CA ARG A 174 17.30 10.01 18.27
C ARG A 174 18.63 10.77 18.20
N LYS A 175 19.32 10.75 17.06
CA LYS A 175 20.56 11.52 16.85
C LYS A 175 20.31 13.03 16.88
N ILE A 176 19.22 13.51 16.28
CA ILE A 176 18.84 14.92 16.30
C ILE A 176 18.47 15.34 17.74
N GLN A 177 17.62 14.55 18.43
CA GLN A 177 17.24 14.82 19.81
C GLN A 177 18.45 14.93 20.75
N ALA A 178 19.40 13.99 20.63
CA ALA A 178 20.61 13.98 21.46
C ALA A 178 21.51 15.25 21.29
N ARG A 179 21.33 16.00 20.19
CA ARG A 179 22.11 17.21 19.89
C ARG A 179 21.32 18.50 20.07
N ARG A 180 20.07 18.44 20.49
CA ARG A 180 19.18 19.58 20.59
C ARG A 180 18.63 19.74 22.02
N PRO A 181 18.45 20.95 22.51
CA PRO A 181 17.78 21.22 23.77
C PRO A 181 16.36 20.62 23.81
N VAL A 182 15.89 20.25 25.00
CA VAL A 182 14.59 19.61 25.21
C VAL A 182 13.37 20.49 24.89
N ASP A 183 13.56 21.77 24.78
CA ASP A 183 12.54 22.75 24.41
C ASP A 183 12.33 22.89 22.90
N THR A 184 13.15 22.20 22.09
CA THR A 184 13.05 22.25 20.62
C THR A 184 11.89 21.46 20.08
N PHE A 185 11.49 21.76 18.82
CA PHE A 185 10.38 21.12 18.14
C PHE A 185 10.46 19.58 18.13
N VAL A 186 11.65 19.03 17.91
CA VAL A 186 11.86 17.57 17.83
C VAL A 186 11.62 16.83 19.15
N TRP A 187 11.75 17.53 20.26
CA TRP A 187 11.41 17.00 21.58
C TRP A 187 9.94 17.24 21.94
N ARG A 188 9.39 18.39 21.60
CA ARG A 188 7.99 18.73 21.87
C ARG A 188 7.02 17.95 21.00
N HIS A 189 7.41 17.63 19.74
CA HIS A 189 6.58 16.97 18.74
C HIS A 189 7.30 15.76 18.11
N PRO A 190 7.67 14.74 18.90
CA PRO A 190 8.49 13.63 18.41
C PRO A 190 7.79 12.81 17.32
N LEU A 191 6.45 12.65 17.39
CA LEU A 191 5.69 11.89 16.38
C LEU A 191 5.62 12.63 15.04
N ILE A 192 5.46 13.95 15.05
CA ILE A 192 5.48 14.77 13.83
C ILE A 192 6.88 14.71 13.21
N SER A 193 7.92 14.89 14.01
CA SER A 193 9.31 14.81 13.56
C SER A 193 9.65 13.43 12.99
N LEU A 194 9.18 12.36 13.64
CA LEU A 194 9.34 11.00 13.14
C LEU A 194 8.59 10.80 11.81
N GLY A 195 7.36 11.28 11.70
CA GLY A 195 6.56 11.20 10.47
C GLY A 195 7.24 11.89 9.29
N LEU A 196 7.78 13.10 9.51
CA LEU A 196 8.54 13.83 8.48
C LEU A 196 9.84 13.11 8.08
N LEU A 197 10.54 12.50 9.03
CA LEU A 197 11.75 11.71 8.75
C LEU A 197 11.40 10.41 8.00
N ILE A 198 10.31 9.72 8.38
CA ILE A 198 9.83 8.54 7.64
C ILE A 198 9.43 8.95 6.22
N PHE A 199 8.74 10.09 6.05
CA PHE A 199 8.39 10.60 4.73
C PHE A 199 9.64 10.83 3.87
N ALA A 200 10.63 11.54 4.40
CA ALA A 200 11.86 11.83 3.64
C ALA A 200 12.65 10.56 3.28
N VAL A 201 12.84 9.67 4.25
CA VAL A 201 13.55 8.40 4.02
C VAL A 201 12.75 7.49 3.10
N GLY A 202 11.45 7.35 3.34
CA GLY A 202 10.56 6.52 2.55
C GLY A 202 10.48 6.98 1.10
N PHE A 203 10.32 8.28 0.87
CA PHE A 203 10.31 8.85 -0.48
C PHE A 203 11.59 8.53 -1.26
N ILE A 204 12.76 8.67 -0.62
CA ILE A 204 14.04 8.35 -1.25
C ILE A 204 14.16 6.85 -1.53
N VAL A 205 13.83 6.01 -0.56
CA VAL A 205 13.89 4.55 -0.70
C VAL A 205 12.95 4.07 -1.79
N ASP A 206 11.71 4.57 -1.79
CA ASP A 206 10.72 4.27 -2.81
C ASP A 206 11.19 4.66 -4.21
N MET A 207 11.61 5.91 -4.39
CA MET A 207 12.14 6.40 -5.66
C MET A 207 13.22 5.47 -6.24
N PHE A 208 14.17 5.02 -5.42
CA PHE A 208 15.24 4.15 -5.91
C PHE A 208 14.75 2.74 -6.22
N LEU A 209 13.91 2.16 -5.37
CA LEU A 209 13.38 0.81 -5.56
C LEU A 209 12.45 0.75 -6.78
N GLU A 210 11.54 1.72 -6.91
CA GLU A 210 10.59 1.83 -8.01
C GLU A 210 11.31 1.99 -9.35
N VAL A 211 12.24 2.94 -9.44
CA VAL A 211 13.02 3.13 -10.67
C VAL A 211 13.84 1.89 -11.01
N ALA A 212 14.43 1.21 -10.02
CA ALA A 212 15.15 -0.04 -10.26
C ALA A 212 14.19 -1.13 -10.76
N ALA A 213 13.05 -1.34 -10.13
CA ALA A 213 12.05 -2.33 -10.49
C ALA A 213 11.51 -2.14 -11.92
N ILE A 214 11.21 -0.89 -12.29
CA ILE A 214 10.77 -0.57 -13.67
C ILE A 214 11.90 -0.81 -14.69
N ARG A 215 13.12 -0.44 -14.35
CA ARG A 215 14.29 -0.62 -15.23
C ARG A 215 14.70 -2.07 -15.40
N THR A 216 14.47 -2.89 -14.42
CA THR A 216 14.72 -4.35 -14.48
C THR A 216 13.58 -5.10 -15.14
N GLY A 217 12.44 -4.46 -15.36
CA GLY A 217 11.27 -5.04 -16.01
C GLY A 217 10.33 -5.78 -15.06
N LEU A 218 10.44 -5.53 -13.75
CA LEU A 218 9.55 -6.14 -12.75
C LEU A 218 8.08 -5.79 -13.02
N TYR A 219 7.82 -4.52 -13.31
CA TYR A 219 6.52 -3.97 -13.71
C TYR A 219 6.64 -2.68 -14.50
N SER A 220 5.52 -2.18 -14.98
CA SER A 220 5.43 -0.91 -15.70
C SER A 220 4.18 -0.16 -15.30
N TYR A 221 4.27 1.17 -15.27
CA TYR A 221 3.13 2.06 -15.12
C TYR A 221 2.59 2.48 -16.49
N SER A 222 1.30 2.28 -16.73
CA SER A 222 0.66 2.68 -17.99
C SER A 222 -0.08 3.99 -17.93
N GLN A 223 -0.42 4.45 -16.73
CA GLN A 223 -1.09 5.73 -16.52
C GLN A 223 -0.39 6.56 -15.46
N LEU A 224 -0.31 7.86 -15.69
CA LEU A 224 0.27 8.79 -14.73
C LEU A 224 -0.23 10.21 -14.98
N ILE A 225 -0.04 11.07 -13.99
CA ILE A 225 -0.12 12.51 -14.15
C ILE A 225 1.25 12.98 -14.67
N PRO A 226 1.37 13.61 -15.85
CA PRO A 226 2.67 13.99 -16.42
C PRO A 226 3.48 14.90 -15.49
N PHE A 227 2.82 15.84 -14.83
CA PHE A 227 3.47 16.67 -13.80
C PHE A 227 3.95 15.84 -12.61
N GLY A 228 5.19 15.99 -12.25
CA GLY A 228 5.81 15.24 -11.14
C GLY A 228 6.18 13.80 -11.47
N SER A 229 6.07 13.39 -12.74
CA SER A 229 6.49 12.08 -13.23
C SER A 229 7.79 12.17 -14.00
N ILE A 230 8.54 11.08 -14.03
CA ILE A 230 9.81 10.96 -14.78
C ILE A 230 9.68 9.93 -15.90
N PHE A 231 10.50 10.08 -16.93
CA PHE A 231 10.53 9.23 -18.14
C PHE A 231 9.17 9.10 -18.84
N VAL A 232 8.35 10.14 -18.76
CA VAL A 232 7.00 10.19 -19.33
C VAL A 232 7.01 9.84 -20.82
N GLY A 233 6.06 9.02 -21.25
CA GLY A 233 5.95 8.55 -22.64
C GLY A 233 6.90 7.40 -23.01
N THR A 234 7.64 6.86 -22.05
CA THR A 234 8.50 5.71 -22.26
C THR A 234 8.02 4.47 -21.49
N PRO A 235 8.49 3.26 -21.82
CA PRO A 235 8.20 2.06 -21.03
C PRO A 235 8.69 2.11 -19.58
N HIS A 236 9.53 3.07 -19.25
CA HIS A 236 10.13 3.25 -17.93
C HIS A 236 9.55 4.45 -17.17
N GLN A 237 8.40 4.95 -17.61
CA GLN A 237 7.76 6.08 -16.93
C GLN A 237 7.39 5.72 -15.48
N PHE A 238 7.56 6.71 -14.61
CA PHE A 238 7.28 6.55 -13.19
C PHE A 238 6.61 7.81 -12.63
N PRO A 239 5.46 7.69 -11.93
CA PRO A 239 4.76 8.81 -11.31
C PRO A 239 5.42 9.22 -9.99
N LEU A 240 6.69 9.64 -10.05
CA LEU A 240 7.58 9.85 -8.91
C LEU A 240 6.96 10.64 -7.76
N LEU A 241 6.49 11.85 -8.03
CA LEU A 241 5.94 12.72 -6.98
C LEU A 241 4.69 12.09 -6.35
N TRP A 242 3.85 11.47 -7.16
CA TRP A 242 2.56 10.91 -6.74
C TRP A 242 2.75 9.58 -6.04
N GLU A 243 3.45 8.65 -6.65
CA GLU A 243 3.68 7.32 -6.09
C GLU A 243 4.48 7.39 -4.80
N SER A 244 5.69 7.98 -4.86
CA SER A 244 6.57 8.05 -3.70
C SER A 244 5.98 8.85 -2.54
N SER A 245 5.13 9.85 -2.81
CA SER A 245 4.46 10.58 -1.74
C SER A 245 3.31 9.78 -1.14
N LEU A 246 2.48 9.14 -1.95
CA LEU A 246 1.28 8.44 -1.48
C LEU A 246 1.62 7.14 -0.76
N VAL A 247 2.60 6.38 -1.26
CA VAL A 247 3.03 5.15 -0.59
C VAL A 247 3.72 5.43 0.75
N THR A 248 4.48 6.52 0.86
CA THR A 248 5.06 6.94 2.15
C THR A 248 4.02 7.30 3.18
N LEU A 249 2.81 7.71 2.78
CA LEU A 249 1.69 7.90 3.72
C LEU A 249 1.26 6.59 4.39
N VAL A 250 1.56 5.42 3.80
CA VAL A 250 1.36 4.11 4.44
C VAL A 250 2.50 3.78 5.41
N MET A 251 3.74 4.15 5.05
CA MET A 251 4.93 3.92 5.88
C MET A 251 4.91 4.72 7.20
N ILE A 252 4.35 5.94 7.16
CA ILE A 252 4.27 6.81 8.35
C ILE A 252 3.49 6.16 9.50
N PRO A 253 2.24 5.71 9.34
CA PRO A 253 1.52 5.05 10.43
C PRO A 253 2.19 3.75 10.87
N ALA A 254 2.80 2.98 9.99
CA ALA A 254 3.54 1.78 10.36
C ALA A 254 4.66 2.11 11.36
N GLY A 255 5.41 3.18 11.13
CA GLY A 255 6.46 3.62 12.06
C GLY A 255 5.93 4.31 13.32
N ILE A 256 4.93 5.20 13.20
CA ILE A 256 4.37 5.92 14.35
C ILE A 256 3.72 4.96 15.35
N LEU A 257 3.01 3.94 14.89
CA LEU A 257 2.28 3.00 15.76
C LEU A 257 3.21 2.16 16.64
N VAL A 258 4.45 1.92 16.22
CA VAL A 258 5.46 1.18 17.00
C VAL A 258 6.39 2.07 17.80
N TYR A 259 6.33 3.40 17.62
CA TYR A 259 7.18 4.32 18.35
C TYR A 259 6.87 4.29 19.84
N ARG A 260 7.92 4.08 20.65
CA ARG A 260 7.83 4.11 22.12
C ARG A 260 8.22 5.48 22.64
N ASP A 261 7.39 6.03 23.47
CA ASP A 261 7.70 7.25 24.22
C ASP A 261 8.44 6.97 25.54
N ASP A 262 8.61 8.02 26.34
CA ASP A 262 9.32 7.97 27.61
C ASP A 262 8.61 7.09 28.67
N THR A 263 7.33 6.75 28.47
CA THR A 263 6.61 5.78 29.31
C THR A 263 6.88 4.33 28.93
N GLY A 264 7.68 4.09 27.88
CA GLY A 264 7.97 2.77 27.32
C GLY A 264 6.83 2.13 26.54
N ARG A 265 5.70 2.82 26.36
CA ARG A 265 4.54 2.33 25.62
C ARG A 265 4.54 2.82 24.18
N THR A 266 4.06 1.99 23.28
CA THR A 266 3.85 2.35 21.89
C THR A 266 2.57 3.16 21.69
N VAL A 267 2.49 3.88 20.56
CA VAL A 267 1.28 4.60 20.17
C VAL A 267 0.10 3.63 19.99
N SER A 268 0.34 2.47 19.39
CA SER A 268 -0.71 1.44 19.20
C SER A 268 -1.24 0.89 20.52
N GLU A 269 -0.37 0.65 21.53
CA GLU A 269 -0.77 0.22 22.88
C GLU A 269 -1.65 1.27 23.56
N LYS A 270 -1.29 2.55 23.44
CA LYS A 270 -2.09 3.67 24.02
C LYS A 270 -3.44 3.80 23.33
N LEU A 271 -3.48 3.69 22.01
CA LEU A 271 -4.74 3.74 21.24
C LEU A 271 -5.63 2.55 21.59
N ALA A 272 -5.08 1.33 21.65
CA ALA A 272 -5.83 0.13 22.05
C ALA A 272 -6.44 0.26 23.44
N GLN A 273 -5.68 0.77 24.40
CA GLN A 273 -6.14 1.01 25.75
C GLN A 273 -7.24 2.08 25.79
N ARG A 274 -7.03 3.21 25.10
CA ARG A 274 -8.00 4.33 25.07
C ARG A 274 -9.32 3.91 24.43
N ALA A 275 -9.27 3.15 23.34
CA ALA A 275 -10.42 2.66 22.61
C ALA A 275 -10.99 1.34 23.18
N ARG A 276 -10.39 0.81 24.25
CA ARG A 276 -10.78 -0.47 24.87
C ARG A 276 -10.83 -1.64 23.89
N ILE A 277 -9.87 -1.68 22.96
CA ILE A 277 -9.72 -2.78 22.01
C ILE A 277 -9.00 -3.94 22.71
N PHE A 278 -9.67 -5.05 22.90
CA PHE A 278 -9.17 -6.23 23.63
C PHE A 278 -8.48 -5.89 24.96
N PRO A 279 -9.16 -5.25 25.92
CA PRO A 279 -8.54 -4.72 27.14
C PRO A 279 -7.88 -5.80 28.00
N THR A 280 -8.34 -7.04 27.93
CA THR A 280 -7.77 -8.21 28.64
C THR A 280 -6.59 -8.84 27.91
N ARG A 281 -6.34 -8.46 26.65
CA ARG A 281 -5.25 -8.98 25.79
C ARG A 281 -4.55 -7.82 25.07
N PRO A 282 -3.69 -7.05 25.76
CA PRO A 282 -3.14 -5.79 25.25
C PRO A 282 -2.32 -5.95 23.96
N ALA A 283 -1.57 -7.05 23.82
CA ALA A 283 -0.83 -7.33 22.60
C ALA A 283 -1.76 -7.53 21.38
N LEU A 284 -2.87 -8.26 21.56
CA LEU A 284 -3.89 -8.41 20.52
C LEU A 284 -4.58 -7.07 20.22
N GLY A 285 -4.86 -6.27 21.23
CA GLY A 285 -5.40 -4.92 21.05
C GLY A 285 -4.47 -4.03 20.22
N SER A 286 -3.18 -4.03 20.53
CA SER A 286 -2.16 -3.31 19.79
C SER A 286 -2.05 -3.80 18.33
N PHE A 287 -2.02 -5.13 18.13
CA PHE A 287 -2.00 -5.75 16.82
C PHE A 287 -3.21 -5.34 15.97
N MET A 288 -4.41 -5.39 16.52
CA MET A 288 -5.63 -5.01 15.80
C MET A 288 -5.65 -3.52 15.44
N VAL A 289 -5.15 -2.65 16.32
CA VAL A 289 -4.99 -1.22 16.01
C VAL A 289 -4.02 -1.01 14.85
N MET A 290 -2.88 -1.69 14.86
CA MET A 290 -1.91 -1.65 13.75
C MET A 290 -2.56 -2.15 12.46
N LEU A 291 -3.21 -3.31 12.50
CA LEU A 291 -3.84 -3.96 11.35
C LEU A 291 -4.87 -3.03 10.69
N VAL A 292 -5.81 -2.49 11.47
CA VAL A 292 -6.86 -1.63 10.90
C VAL A 292 -6.27 -0.34 10.36
N ILE A 293 -5.41 0.35 11.11
CA ILE A 293 -4.88 1.65 10.69
C ILE A 293 -4.03 1.51 9.42
N VAL A 294 -3.13 0.53 9.34
CA VAL A 294 -2.27 0.34 8.16
C VAL A 294 -3.11 -0.03 6.93
N ASN A 295 -4.12 -0.92 7.09
CA ASN A 295 -5.01 -1.25 5.99
C ASN A 295 -5.89 -0.07 5.53
N VAL A 296 -6.33 0.80 6.44
CA VAL A 296 -7.04 2.04 6.07
C VAL A 296 -6.15 2.97 5.26
N PHE A 297 -4.90 3.15 5.67
CA PHE A 297 -3.96 3.99 4.92
C PHE A 297 -3.60 3.39 3.56
N TYR A 298 -3.50 2.07 3.45
CA TYR A 298 -3.28 1.40 2.17
C TYR A 298 -4.49 1.56 1.23
N LEU A 299 -5.70 1.42 1.75
CA LEU A 299 -6.92 1.73 1.00
C LEU A 299 -6.96 3.20 0.56
N PHE A 300 -6.51 4.11 1.43
CA PHE A 300 -6.45 5.54 1.11
C PHE A 300 -5.46 5.84 -0.02
N TYR A 301 -4.29 5.18 -0.02
CA TYR A 301 -3.33 5.26 -1.10
C TYR A 301 -3.97 4.89 -2.45
N GLY A 302 -4.60 3.72 -2.56
CA GLY A 302 -5.30 3.31 -3.77
C GLY A 302 -6.46 4.25 -4.13
N GLY A 303 -7.23 4.70 -3.12
CA GLY A 303 -8.33 5.64 -3.30
C GLY A 303 -7.89 7.00 -3.85
N ALA A 304 -6.71 7.49 -3.46
CA ALA A 304 -6.14 8.72 -3.99
C ALA A 304 -5.84 8.60 -5.49
N PHE A 305 -5.23 7.50 -5.93
CA PHE A 305 -5.02 7.24 -7.36
C PHE A 305 -6.32 7.05 -8.12
N ALA A 306 -7.29 6.34 -7.57
CA ALA A 306 -8.61 6.20 -8.16
C ALA A 306 -9.30 7.58 -8.37
N LEU A 307 -9.20 8.47 -7.36
CA LEU A 307 -9.72 9.83 -7.46
C LEU A 307 -9.03 10.63 -8.57
N MET A 308 -7.71 10.51 -8.72
CA MET A 308 -6.96 11.14 -9.82
C MET A 308 -7.45 10.66 -11.19
N LYS A 309 -7.75 9.36 -11.33
CA LYS A 309 -8.32 8.81 -12.57
C LYS A 309 -9.75 9.32 -12.81
N TRP A 310 -10.59 9.29 -11.81
CA TRP A 310 -11.97 9.77 -11.92
C TRP A 310 -12.06 11.26 -12.24
N SER A 311 -11.11 12.06 -11.73
CA SER A 311 -10.98 13.48 -12.10
C SER A 311 -10.36 13.70 -13.47
N ARG A 312 -10.00 12.62 -14.21
CA ARG A 312 -9.35 12.66 -15.51
C ARG A 312 -8.02 13.42 -15.53
N ALA A 313 -7.33 13.46 -14.39
CA ALA A 313 -6.02 14.08 -14.26
C ALA A 313 -4.89 13.23 -14.86
N THR A 314 -5.13 11.92 -15.06
CA THR A 314 -4.15 10.99 -15.62
C THR A 314 -4.28 10.89 -17.13
N THR A 315 -3.15 10.62 -17.78
CA THR A 315 -3.09 10.31 -19.21
C THR A 315 -2.52 8.92 -19.43
N SER A 316 -3.01 8.23 -20.45
CA SER A 316 -2.41 6.97 -20.93
C SER A 316 -1.27 7.26 -21.87
N VAL A 317 -0.26 6.43 -21.87
CA VAL A 317 0.84 6.51 -22.84
C VAL A 317 0.49 5.82 -24.15
N ALA A 318 1.19 6.19 -25.21
CA ALA A 318 0.99 5.63 -26.54
C ALA A 318 1.21 4.10 -26.59
N CYS A 319 2.08 3.57 -25.74
CA CYS A 319 2.31 2.15 -25.56
C CYS A 319 2.03 1.73 -24.12
N PRO A 320 0.76 1.70 -23.69
CA PRO A 320 0.36 1.47 -22.31
C PRO A 320 0.48 0.00 -21.89
N TRP A 321 0.67 -0.92 -22.82
CA TRP A 321 0.70 -2.34 -22.57
C TRP A 321 2.12 -2.90 -22.71
N PRO A 322 2.87 -3.04 -21.61
CA PRO A 322 4.11 -3.79 -21.64
C PRO A 322 3.87 -5.28 -21.95
N PHE A 323 2.68 -5.77 -21.61
CA PHE A 323 2.23 -7.14 -21.83
C PHE A 323 0.93 -7.14 -22.63
N PRO A 324 0.87 -7.83 -23.77
CA PRO A 324 -0.29 -7.80 -24.67
C PRO A 324 -1.61 -8.19 -24.00
N ASP A 325 -1.54 -9.07 -23.02
CA ASP A 325 -2.72 -9.63 -22.34
C ASP A 325 -2.98 -9.04 -20.95
N ALA A 326 -2.37 -7.91 -20.62
CA ALA A 326 -2.78 -7.17 -19.45
C ALA A 326 -4.28 -6.85 -19.53
N LYS A 327 -5.02 -7.17 -18.47
CA LYS A 327 -6.46 -6.97 -18.39
C LYS A 327 -6.82 -5.51 -18.59
N VAL A 328 -7.90 -5.26 -19.32
CA VAL A 328 -8.42 -3.93 -19.63
C VAL A 328 -9.75 -3.74 -18.93
N TYR A 329 -9.95 -2.62 -18.30
CA TYR A 329 -11.26 -2.20 -17.82
C TYR A 329 -11.93 -1.34 -18.87
N ASP A 330 -12.96 -1.89 -19.51
CA ASP A 330 -13.66 -1.27 -20.65
C ASP A 330 -15.17 -1.26 -20.46
N PRO A 331 -15.69 -0.55 -19.44
CA PRO A 331 -17.13 -0.54 -19.16
C PRO A 331 -17.96 0.13 -20.26
N GLN A 332 -17.33 0.92 -21.13
CA GLN A 332 -17.98 1.65 -22.22
C GLN A 332 -17.83 0.96 -23.57
N GLY A 333 -17.05 -0.13 -23.64
CA GLY A 333 -16.84 -0.88 -24.88
C GLY A 333 -15.91 -0.21 -25.90
N PHE A 334 -15.23 0.88 -25.57
CA PHE A 334 -14.36 1.59 -26.51
C PHE A 334 -13.20 0.74 -27.06
N TYR A 335 -12.61 -0.07 -26.22
CA TYR A 335 -11.49 -0.91 -26.63
C TYR A 335 -11.96 -2.11 -27.43
N GLU A 336 -13.13 -2.69 -27.06
CA GLU A 336 -13.75 -3.78 -27.81
C GLU A 336 -14.17 -3.32 -29.21
N GLU A 337 -14.83 -2.18 -29.33
CA GLU A 337 -15.22 -1.58 -30.60
C GLU A 337 -14.03 -1.29 -31.51
N ASN A 338 -12.86 -1.00 -30.94
CA ASN A 338 -11.62 -0.77 -31.68
C ASN A 338 -10.77 -2.04 -31.86
N GLY A 339 -11.33 -3.23 -31.64
CA GLY A 339 -10.70 -4.51 -31.95
C GLY A 339 -9.83 -5.11 -30.85
N GLN A 340 -9.86 -4.55 -29.63
CA GLN A 340 -9.20 -5.17 -28.47
C GLN A 340 -10.00 -6.38 -28.01
N LYS A 341 -9.36 -7.54 -27.95
CA LYS A 341 -9.99 -8.82 -27.59
C LYS A 341 -9.85 -9.13 -26.11
N GLY A 342 -9.76 -8.29 -25.22
CA GLY A 342 -9.57 -8.65 -23.81
C GLY A 342 -8.18 -9.27 -23.53
N PRO A 343 -7.99 -9.86 -22.35
CA PRO A 343 -8.98 -10.03 -21.29
C PRO A 343 -9.42 -8.70 -20.68
N TYR A 344 -10.66 -8.65 -20.26
CA TYR A 344 -11.21 -7.49 -19.55
C TYR A 344 -11.23 -7.77 -18.04
N SER A 345 -11.31 -6.72 -17.25
CA SER A 345 -11.40 -6.81 -15.79
C SER A 345 -12.51 -5.93 -15.24
N SER A 346 -12.95 -6.23 -14.03
CA SER A 346 -13.95 -5.48 -13.30
C SER A 346 -13.35 -4.69 -12.14
N GLY A 347 -14.13 -3.77 -11.57
CA GLY A 347 -13.77 -3.03 -10.37
C GLY A 347 -13.62 -1.53 -10.59
N ILE A 348 -14.05 -0.77 -9.60
CA ILE A 348 -14.04 0.71 -9.67
C ILE A 348 -12.64 1.31 -9.63
N TRP A 349 -11.66 0.60 -9.07
CA TRP A 349 -10.27 1.04 -9.02
C TRP A 349 -9.62 1.11 -10.39
N SER A 350 -10.06 0.28 -11.32
CA SER A 350 -9.58 0.24 -12.71
C SER A 350 -10.27 1.23 -13.63
N THR A 351 -11.23 1.99 -13.13
CA THR A 351 -12.00 2.97 -13.90
C THR A 351 -11.10 3.96 -14.65
N TYR A 352 -11.42 4.23 -15.91
CA TYR A 352 -10.77 5.21 -16.78
C TYR A 352 -9.26 4.99 -17.03
N MET A 353 -8.72 3.87 -16.68
CA MET A 353 -7.28 3.63 -16.83
C MET A 353 -6.78 3.78 -18.27
N MET A 354 -7.67 3.55 -19.24
CA MET A 354 -7.36 3.58 -20.67
C MET A 354 -7.94 4.79 -21.39
N LEU A 355 -8.64 5.65 -20.66
CA LEU A 355 -9.26 6.83 -21.24
C LEU A 355 -8.36 8.06 -21.10
N GLN A 356 -8.38 8.89 -22.12
CA GLN A 356 -7.80 10.21 -22.05
C GLN A 356 -8.66 11.16 -21.20
N PRO A 357 -8.15 12.36 -20.85
CA PRO A 357 -8.90 13.36 -20.08
C PRO A 357 -10.28 13.70 -20.65
N ASP A 358 -10.47 13.60 -21.96
CA ASP A 358 -11.76 13.78 -22.63
C ASP A 358 -12.68 12.55 -22.55
N GLY A 359 -12.25 11.47 -21.94
CA GLY A 359 -12.99 10.23 -21.79
C GLY A 359 -12.92 9.29 -22.99
N ARG A 360 -12.02 9.55 -23.93
CA ARG A 360 -11.80 8.71 -25.12
C ARG A 360 -10.46 7.97 -25.05
N PRO A 361 -10.33 6.79 -25.69
CA PRO A 361 -9.04 6.12 -25.84
C PRO A 361 -8.07 7.00 -26.64
N THR A 362 -6.81 7.07 -26.22
CA THR A 362 -5.76 7.80 -26.97
C THR A 362 -5.32 7.11 -28.23
N VAL A 363 -5.53 5.81 -28.32
CA VAL A 363 -4.92 4.96 -29.35
C VAL A 363 -5.97 4.03 -29.92
N THR A 364 -6.05 3.98 -31.25
CA THR A 364 -6.75 2.91 -31.92
C THR A 364 -6.01 1.60 -31.62
N LEU A 365 -6.70 0.64 -31.05
CA LEU A 365 -6.06 -0.58 -30.53
C LEU A 365 -5.42 -1.46 -31.58
N GLY A 366 -5.87 -1.36 -32.84
CA GLY A 366 -5.18 -2.01 -33.98
C GLY A 366 -3.74 -1.57 -34.19
N SER A 367 -3.36 -0.38 -33.71
CA SER A 367 -1.97 0.14 -33.76
C SER A 367 -1.16 -0.11 -32.50
N LYS A 368 -1.71 -0.80 -31.52
CA LYS A 368 -1.10 -1.03 -30.20
C LYS A 368 0.21 -1.81 -30.31
N SER A 369 0.20 -2.94 -31.06
CA SER A 369 1.37 -3.78 -31.26
C SER A 369 2.47 -3.04 -32.01
N ASP A 370 2.14 -2.26 -33.02
CA ASP A 370 3.08 -1.56 -33.87
C ASP A 370 3.82 -0.46 -33.09
N ARG A 371 3.09 0.36 -32.36
CA ARG A 371 3.70 1.40 -31.51
C ARG A 371 4.54 0.84 -30.36
N CYS A 372 4.12 -0.29 -29.78
CA CYS A 372 4.90 -0.96 -28.77
C CYS A 372 6.17 -1.62 -29.35
N ALA A 373 6.14 -2.05 -30.61
CA ALA A 373 7.31 -2.59 -31.32
C ALA A 373 8.35 -1.49 -31.63
N GLU A 374 7.93 -0.30 -32.04
CA GLU A 374 8.83 0.82 -32.30
C GLU A 374 9.60 1.24 -31.05
N HIS A 375 8.97 1.29 -29.89
CA HIS A 375 9.64 1.60 -28.62
C HIS A 375 10.56 0.48 -28.10
N ASN A 376 10.45 -0.74 -28.64
CA ASN A 376 11.32 -1.85 -28.26
C ASN A 376 12.65 -1.86 -29.01
N ASN A 377 12.77 -1.11 -30.11
CA ASN A 377 13.93 -1.08 -30.99
C ASN A 377 14.87 0.12 -30.76
N GLY A 378 14.52 1.03 -29.83
CA GLY A 378 15.33 2.21 -29.51
C GLY A 378 16.21 2.08 -28.24
#